data_76973b719b8c5d702fa300d24c34f6dc
#
_entry.id   76973b719b8c5d702fa300d24c34f6dc
#
_cell.length_a   1.000
_cell.length_b   1.000
_cell.length_c   1.000
_cell.angle_alpha   90.00
_cell.angle_beta   90.00
_cell.angle_gamma   90.00
#
_symmetry.space_group_name_H-M   'P 1'
#
loop_
_entity.id
_entity.type
_entity.pdbx_description
1 polymer ?
#
loop_
_entity_poly.entity_id
_entity_poly.type
_entity_poly.pdbx_seq_one_letter_code
_entity_poly.pdbx_strand_id
1 'polypeptide(L)'
;MSKKSRSRLWFLVHSWLALPIWFFVLIVCVTGTLAVVSQEIVWLANPDVRASKPYEDAEPLSFSQVLKAINEAQPDLLVESIQRPDEEHFALTAEVSYPGGSEATLYINPYTGAIQGESPSFDFRQFTRALH
;
A
#
# COMPACT_ATOMS: atom_id res chain seq x y z
N MET A 1 30.61 31.48 39.30
CA MET A 1 30.65 30.21 38.50
C MET A 1 31.92 30.23 37.66
N SER A 2 32.76 29.21 37.79
CA SER A 2 33.98 29.11 36.99
C SER A 2 33.64 28.81 35.51
N LYS A 3 34.54 29.19 34.58
CA LYS A 3 34.34 28.94 33.15
C LYS A 3 34.08 27.45 32.85
N LYS A 4 34.71 26.54 33.59
CA LYS A 4 34.50 25.07 33.51
C LYS A 4 33.09 24.63 33.89
N SER A 5 32.49 25.25 34.91
CA SER A 5 31.11 24.92 35.35
C SER A 5 30.08 25.33 34.31
N ARG A 6 30.25 26.48 33.67
CA ARG A 6 29.34 26.97 32.60
C ARG A 6 29.41 26.09 31.35
N SER A 7 30.61 25.68 30.94
CA SER A 7 30.77 24.79 29.79
C SER A 7 30.07 23.42 30.02
N ARG A 8 30.21 22.85 31.22
CA ARG A 8 29.55 21.61 31.60
C ARG A 8 28.02 21.73 31.61
N LEU A 9 27.49 22.86 32.08
CA LEU A 9 26.06 23.13 32.06
C LEU A 9 25.52 23.21 30.64
N TRP A 10 26.21 23.96 29.76
CA TRP A 10 25.83 24.06 28.36
C TRP A 10 25.86 22.70 27.63
N PHE A 11 26.85 21.88 27.92
CA PHE A 11 26.90 20.51 27.36
C PHE A 11 25.71 19.64 27.84
N LEU A 12 25.39 19.71 29.12
CA LEU A 12 24.22 18.99 29.65
C LEU A 12 22.91 19.45 29.02
N VAL A 13 22.69 20.76 28.95
CA VAL A 13 21.50 21.34 28.34
C VAL A 13 21.38 20.91 26.86
N HIS A 14 22.47 21.01 26.12
CA HIS A 14 22.50 20.58 24.72
C HIS A 14 22.19 19.08 24.56
N SER A 15 22.82 18.25 25.39
CA SER A 15 22.60 16.80 25.35
C SER A 15 21.13 16.42 25.68
N TRP A 16 20.54 17.06 26.67
CA TRP A 16 19.15 16.83 27.04
C TRP A 16 18.15 17.32 25.99
N LEU A 17 18.44 18.43 25.32
CA LEU A 17 17.63 18.93 24.22
C LEU A 17 17.79 18.09 22.95
N ALA A 18 18.98 17.56 22.72
CA ALA A 18 19.25 16.70 21.55
C ALA A 18 18.54 15.35 21.64
N LEU A 19 18.36 14.79 22.83
CA LEU A 19 17.80 13.46 23.03
C LEU A 19 16.37 13.28 22.45
N PRO A 20 15.40 14.17 22.73
CA PRO A 20 14.07 14.07 22.12
C PRO A 20 14.10 14.27 20.59
N ILE A 21 15.01 15.12 20.08
CA ILE A 21 15.19 15.32 18.64
C ILE A 21 15.67 14.03 17.99
N TRP A 22 16.68 13.38 18.57
CA TRP A 22 17.17 12.09 18.08
C TRP A 22 16.12 11.00 18.11
N PHE A 23 15.32 10.95 19.16
CA PHE A 23 14.20 10.00 19.26
C PHE A 23 13.16 10.25 18.16
N PHE A 24 12.81 11.52 17.91
CA PHE A 24 11.89 11.87 16.83
C PHE A 24 12.45 11.51 15.46
N VAL A 25 13.71 11.82 15.18
CA VAL A 25 14.40 11.45 13.94
C VAL A 25 14.41 9.93 13.74
N LEU A 26 14.68 9.17 14.81
CA LEU A 26 14.64 7.71 14.76
C LEU A 26 13.25 7.19 14.35
N ILE A 27 12.18 7.72 14.95
CA ILE A 27 10.81 7.34 14.59
C ILE A 27 10.54 7.64 13.11
N VAL A 28 10.88 8.84 12.65
CA VAL A 28 10.66 9.23 11.24
C VAL A 28 11.45 8.33 10.30
N CYS A 29 12.70 8.01 10.61
CA CYS A 29 13.52 7.11 9.79
C CYS A 29 12.94 5.70 9.76
N VAL A 30 12.55 5.15 10.90
CA VAL A 30 11.96 3.80 10.97
C VAL A 30 10.64 3.73 10.22
N THR A 31 9.74 4.69 10.47
CA THR A 31 8.42 4.73 9.80
C THR A 31 8.57 4.98 8.30
N GLY A 32 9.49 5.85 7.89
CA GLY A 32 9.78 6.08 6.48
C GLY A 32 10.34 4.82 5.79
N THR A 33 11.26 4.10 6.43
CA THR A 33 11.79 2.84 5.91
C THR A 33 10.67 1.80 5.78
N LEU A 34 9.84 1.64 6.81
CA LEU A 34 8.69 0.72 6.77
C LEU A 34 7.71 1.09 5.65
N ALA A 35 7.46 2.37 5.43
CA ALA A 35 6.58 2.83 4.34
C ALA A 35 7.13 2.43 2.96
N VAL A 36 8.43 2.58 2.74
CA VAL A 36 9.09 2.21 1.47
C VAL A 36 9.04 0.70 1.22
N VAL A 37 9.35 -0.11 2.23
CA VAL A 37 9.41 -1.58 2.06
C VAL A 37 8.06 -2.27 2.27
N SER A 38 7.00 -1.53 2.66
CA SER A 38 5.69 -2.12 2.96
C SER A 38 5.08 -2.87 1.78
N GLN A 39 5.21 -2.34 0.58
CA GLN A 39 4.70 -2.97 -0.64
C GLN A 39 5.40 -4.30 -0.92
N GLU A 40 6.71 -4.34 -0.79
CA GLU A 40 7.50 -5.56 -0.96
C GLU A 40 7.18 -6.63 0.10
N ILE A 41 6.93 -6.19 1.34
CA ILE A 41 6.50 -7.10 2.42
C ILE A 41 5.13 -7.70 2.09
N VAL A 42 4.19 -6.89 1.62
CA VAL A 42 2.86 -7.36 1.19
C VAL A 42 2.98 -8.33 0.02
N TRP A 43 3.84 -8.02 -0.96
CA TRP A 43 4.11 -8.91 -2.09
C TRP A 43 4.71 -10.26 -1.66
N LEU A 44 5.61 -10.26 -0.68
CA LEU A 44 6.19 -11.49 -0.12
C LEU A 44 5.17 -12.30 0.69
N ALA A 45 4.30 -11.63 1.44
CA ALA A 45 3.32 -12.25 2.32
C ALA A 45 2.09 -12.79 1.58
N ASN A 46 1.65 -12.10 0.51
CA ASN A 46 0.42 -12.42 -0.21
C ASN A 46 0.70 -12.86 -1.65
N PRO A 47 0.47 -14.13 -1.98
CA PRO A 47 0.58 -14.59 -3.37
C PRO A 47 -0.38 -13.90 -4.34
N ASP A 48 -1.54 -13.48 -3.85
CA ASP A 48 -2.62 -12.89 -4.67
C ASP A 48 -2.25 -11.54 -5.28
N VAL A 49 -1.32 -10.81 -4.67
CA VAL A 49 -0.85 -9.52 -5.18
C VAL A 49 0.28 -9.65 -6.22
N ARG A 50 0.69 -10.88 -6.55
CA ARG A 50 1.79 -11.12 -7.50
C ARG A 50 1.26 -11.24 -8.92
N ALA A 51 1.90 -10.53 -9.86
CA ALA A 51 1.70 -10.79 -11.27
C ALA A 51 2.55 -12.01 -11.70
N SER A 52 1.91 -13.01 -12.28
CA SER A 52 2.61 -14.16 -12.87
C SER A 52 2.43 -14.16 -14.37
N LYS A 53 3.57 -14.15 -15.09
CA LYS A 53 3.56 -14.25 -16.56
C LYS A 53 3.32 -15.72 -16.95
N PRO A 54 2.37 -16.00 -17.86
CA PRO A 54 2.15 -17.36 -18.35
C PRO A 54 3.31 -17.85 -19.23
N TYR A 55 4.05 -16.93 -19.85
CA TYR A 55 5.28 -17.17 -20.63
C TYR A 55 6.13 -15.89 -20.68
N GLU A 56 7.41 -16.00 -21.01
CA GLU A 56 8.42 -14.95 -20.83
C GLU A 56 8.10 -13.66 -21.60
N ASP A 57 7.54 -13.77 -22.81
CA ASP A 57 7.18 -12.62 -23.68
C ASP A 57 5.69 -12.24 -23.58
N ALA A 58 5.00 -12.61 -22.50
CA ALA A 58 3.60 -12.24 -22.33
C ALA A 58 3.44 -10.72 -22.20
N GLU A 59 2.59 -10.15 -23.03
CA GLU A 59 2.20 -8.74 -22.94
C GLU A 59 1.01 -8.58 -21.98
N PRO A 60 0.99 -7.50 -21.18
CA PRO A 60 -0.12 -7.23 -20.28
C PRO A 60 -1.38 -6.85 -21.08
N LEU A 61 -2.52 -7.32 -20.61
CA LEU A 61 -3.82 -7.00 -21.18
C LEU A 61 -4.14 -5.51 -21.08
N SER A 62 -4.88 -5.00 -22.05
CA SER A 62 -5.43 -3.64 -21.98
C SER A 62 -6.51 -3.54 -20.89
N PHE A 63 -6.78 -2.35 -20.39
CA PHE A 63 -7.85 -2.13 -19.39
C PHE A 63 -9.22 -2.62 -19.85
N SER A 64 -9.54 -2.46 -21.15
CA SER A 64 -10.79 -2.95 -21.73
C SER A 64 -10.91 -4.49 -21.71
N GLN A 65 -9.79 -5.18 -21.94
CA GLN A 65 -9.74 -6.66 -21.85
C GLN A 65 -9.86 -7.13 -20.41
N VAL A 66 -9.21 -6.43 -19.47
CA VAL A 66 -9.33 -6.73 -18.03
C VAL A 66 -10.77 -6.50 -17.56
N LEU A 67 -11.39 -5.38 -17.92
CA LEU A 67 -12.78 -5.08 -17.58
C LEU A 67 -13.74 -6.16 -18.13
N LYS A 68 -13.52 -6.60 -19.37
CA LYS A 68 -14.28 -7.68 -19.96
C LYS A 68 -14.12 -8.99 -19.19
N ALA A 69 -12.90 -9.34 -18.81
CA ALA A 69 -12.61 -10.54 -18.01
C ALA A 69 -13.31 -10.51 -16.64
N ILE A 70 -13.31 -9.34 -15.96
CA ILE A 70 -14.04 -9.18 -14.69
C ILE A 70 -15.54 -9.39 -14.89
N ASN A 71 -16.12 -8.73 -15.88
CA ASN A 71 -17.56 -8.81 -16.16
C ASN A 71 -18.00 -10.23 -16.58
N GLU A 72 -17.14 -10.97 -17.28
CA GLU A 72 -17.41 -12.38 -17.61
C GLU A 72 -17.34 -13.30 -16.39
N ALA A 73 -16.39 -13.04 -15.47
CA ALA A 73 -16.24 -13.83 -14.25
C ALA A 73 -17.32 -13.51 -13.21
N GLN A 74 -17.68 -12.22 -13.08
CA GLN A 74 -18.62 -11.73 -12.08
C GLN A 74 -19.50 -10.61 -12.68
N PRO A 75 -20.58 -10.95 -13.38
CA PRO A 75 -21.39 -9.98 -14.12
C PRO A 75 -22.18 -9.01 -13.24
N ASP A 76 -22.36 -9.32 -11.96
CA ASP A 76 -23.12 -8.48 -11.01
C ASP A 76 -22.27 -7.41 -10.33
N LEU A 77 -20.94 -7.40 -10.58
CA LEU A 77 -20.05 -6.41 -10.00
C LEU A 77 -20.03 -5.10 -10.80
N LEU A 78 -20.07 -4.00 -10.08
CA LEU A 78 -19.77 -2.68 -10.64
C LEU A 78 -18.30 -2.38 -10.42
N VAL A 79 -17.53 -2.28 -11.51
CA VAL A 79 -16.12 -1.88 -11.46
C VAL A 79 -16.06 -0.36 -11.43
N GLU A 80 -15.51 0.19 -10.34
CA GLU A 80 -15.39 1.63 -10.15
C GLU A 80 -14.05 2.17 -10.67
N SER A 81 -12.96 1.47 -10.39
CA SER A 81 -11.64 1.84 -10.86
C SER A 81 -10.78 0.61 -11.13
N ILE A 82 -9.83 0.75 -12.08
CA ILE A 82 -8.78 -0.24 -12.32
C ILE A 82 -7.46 0.50 -12.28
N GLN A 83 -6.54 0.05 -11.44
CA GLN A 83 -5.21 0.64 -11.28
C GLN A 83 -4.14 -0.38 -11.65
N ARG A 84 -3.15 0.09 -12.40
CA ARG A 84 -1.95 -0.69 -12.70
C ARG A 84 -0.79 -0.13 -11.90
N PRO A 85 -0.17 -0.95 -11.04
CA PRO A 85 1.08 -0.57 -10.37
C PRO A 85 2.19 -0.27 -11.39
N ASP A 86 3.14 0.57 -11.01
CA ASP A 86 4.29 0.90 -11.86
C ASP A 86 5.23 -0.30 -12.02
N GLU A 87 5.29 -1.17 -11.01
CA GLU A 87 6.12 -2.37 -11.03
C GLU A 87 5.38 -3.55 -11.66
N GLU A 88 6.02 -4.18 -12.65
CA GLU A 88 5.45 -5.28 -13.43
C GLU A 88 5.14 -6.56 -12.63
N HIS A 89 5.74 -6.72 -11.45
CA HIS A 89 5.56 -7.91 -10.62
C HIS A 89 4.34 -7.87 -9.69
N PHE A 90 3.61 -6.73 -9.68
CA PHE A 90 2.36 -6.61 -8.96
C PHE A 90 1.14 -6.89 -9.83
N ALA A 91 0.13 -7.50 -9.23
CA ALA A 91 -1.19 -7.66 -9.83
C ALA A 91 -1.88 -6.31 -10.04
N LEU A 92 -2.78 -6.23 -11.03
CA LEU A 92 -3.73 -5.11 -11.16
C LEU A 92 -4.67 -5.11 -9.97
N THR A 93 -5.07 -3.94 -9.52
CA THR A 93 -6.13 -3.76 -8.53
C THR A 93 -7.37 -3.17 -9.21
N ALA A 94 -8.53 -3.74 -8.92
CA ALA A 94 -9.81 -3.19 -9.32
C ALA A 94 -10.67 -2.94 -8.08
N GLU A 95 -11.14 -1.72 -7.92
CA GLU A 95 -12.13 -1.38 -6.90
C GLU A 95 -13.52 -1.72 -7.46
N VAL A 96 -14.26 -2.51 -6.71
CA VAL A 96 -15.57 -3.02 -7.13
C VAL A 96 -16.60 -2.82 -6.04
N SER A 97 -17.85 -2.59 -6.48
CA SER A 97 -19.01 -2.54 -5.60
C SER A 97 -19.94 -3.72 -5.90
N TYR A 98 -20.38 -4.38 -4.83
CA TYR A 98 -21.40 -5.42 -4.90
C TYR A 98 -22.82 -4.84 -4.86
N PRO A 99 -23.81 -5.55 -5.39
CA PRO A 99 -25.22 -5.10 -5.34
C PRO A 99 -25.76 -4.82 -3.93
N GLY A 100 -25.11 -5.38 -2.90
CA GLY A 100 -25.43 -5.12 -1.48
C GLY A 100 -24.78 -3.86 -0.90
N GLY A 101 -24.02 -3.09 -1.70
CA GLY A 101 -23.36 -1.87 -1.27
C GLY A 101 -22.03 -2.09 -0.51
N SER A 102 -21.54 -3.32 -0.47
CA SER A 102 -20.18 -3.60 0.01
C SER A 102 -19.16 -3.34 -1.10
N GLU A 103 -18.01 -2.78 -0.71
CA GLU A 103 -16.90 -2.51 -1.61
C GLU A 103 -15.77 -3.49 -1.33
N ALA A 104 -15.05 -3.87 -2.38
CA ALA A 104 -13.87 -4.72 -2.29
C ALA A 104 -12.82 -4.32 -3.33
N THR A 105 -11.58 -4.72 -3.06
CA THR A 105 -10.49 -4.62 -4.02
C THR A 105 -10.17 -6.01 -4.55
N LEU A 106 -10.29 -6.20 -5.86
CA LEU A 106 -9.90 -7.42 -6.55
C LEU A 106 -8.45 -7.32 -7.02
N TYR A 107 -7.70 -8.38 -6.83
CA TYR A 107 -6.36 -8.56 -7.39
C TYR A 107 -6.45 -9.40 -8.67
N ILE A 108 -5.98 -8.85 -9.78
CA ILE A 108 -6.18 -9.44 -11.11
C ILE A 108 -4.81 -9.61 -11.77
N ASN A 109 -4.59 -10.79 -12.35
CA ASN A 109 -3.39 -11.03 -13.12
C ASN A 109 -3.38 -10.14 -14.38
N PRO A 110 -2.38 -9.28 -14.57
CA PRO A 110 -2.33 -8.35 -15.71
C PRO A 110 -2.16 -9.05 -17.06
N TYR A 111 -1.72 -10.31 -17.09
CA TYR A 111 -1.45 -11.06 -18.31
C TYR A 111 -2.60 -11.99 -18.71
N THR A 112 -3.33 -12.52 -17.74
CA THR A 112 -4.40 -13.51 -17.99
C THR A 112 -5.79 -12.97 -17.73
N GLY A 113 -5.93 -11.86 -16.99
CA GLY A 113 -7.22 -11.32 -16.54
C GLY A 113 -7.88 -12.15 -15.42
N ALA A 114 -7.19 -13.15 -14.89
CA ALA A 114 -7.73 -13.99 -13.81
C ALA A 114 -7.78 -13.23 -12.49
N ILE A 115 -8.90 -13.33 -11.78
CA ILE A 115 -9.05 -12.81 -10.42
C ILE A 115 -8.28 -13.76 -9.50
N GLN A 116 -7.24 -13.24 -8.83
CA GLN A 116 -6.34 -14.01 -7.96
C GLN A 116 -6.78 -13.98 -6.50
N GLY A 117 -7.37 -12.87 -6.07
CA GLY A 117 -7.81 -12.68 -4.70
C GLY A 117 -8.71 -11.46 -4.54
N GLU A 118 -9.27 -11.36 -3.35
CA GLU A 118 -10.16 -10.28 -2.94
C GLU A 118 -9.75 -9.81 -1.55
N SER A 119 -9.72 -8.49 -1.36
CA SER A 119 -9.52 -7.85 -0.06
C SER A 119 -10.68 -6.90 0.21
N PRO A 120 -11.27 -6.90 1.42
CA PRO A 120 -12.24 -5.88 1.77
C PRO A 120 -11.62 -4.51 1.60
N SER A 121 -12.31 -3.60 0.95
CA SER A 121 -11.85 -2.21 0.84
C SER A 121 -11.88 -1.60 2.24
N PHE A 122 -10.73 -1.10 2.70
CA PHE A 122 -10.69 -0.30 3.91
C PHE A 122 -11.19 1.10 3.57
N ASP A 123 -12.49 1.35 3.82
CA ASP A 123 -13.07 2.67 3.60
C ASP A 123 -12.61 3.65 4.68
N PHE A 124 -11.51 4.35 4.36
CA PHE A 124 -10.99 5.44 5.19
C PHE A 124 -12.04 6.55 5.42
N ARG A 125 -13.02 6.70 4.50
CA ARG A 125 -14.12 7.66 4.65
C ARG A 125 -15.12 7.21 5.74
N GLN A 126 -15.43 5.91 5.80
CA GLN A 126 -16.27 5.36 6.88
C GLN A 126 -15.54 5.46 8.22
N PHE A 127 -14.25 5.18 8.26
CA PHE A 127 -13.44 5.33 9.47
C PHE A 127 -13.40 6.78 9.96
N THR A 128 -13.22 7.77 9.08
CA THR A 128 -13.23 9.18 9.46
C THR A 128 -14.62 9.68 9.88
N ARG A 129 -15.69 9.15 9.28
CA ARG A 129 -17.08 9.45 9.71
C ARG A 129 -17.41 8.84 11.07
N ALA A 130 -16.88 7.67 11.40
CA ALA A 130 -17.07 7.02 12.69
C ALA A 130 -16.30 7.73 13.82
N LEU A 131 -15.26 8.52 13.48
CA LEU A 131 -14.50 9.33 14.43
C LEU A 131 -15.11 10.72 14.70
N HIS A 132 -16.08 11.17 13.92
CA HIS A 132 -16.86 12.41 14.08
C HIS A 132 -18.22 12.13 14.69
#